data_7cf41373917d31336714d6f5d7b1e4d8
#
_entry.id   7cf41373917d31336714d6f5d7b1e4d8
#
_cell.length_a   1.000
_cell.length_b   1.000
_cell.length_c   1.000
_cell.angle_alpha   90.00
_cell.angle_beta   90.00
_cell.angle_gamma   90.00
#
_symmetry.space_group_name_H-M   'P 1'
#
loop_
_entity.id
_entity.type
_entity.pdbx_description
1 polymer ?
#
loop_
_entity_poly.entity_id
_entity_poly.type
_entity_poly.pdbx_seq_one_letter_code
_entity_poly.pdbx_strand_id
1 'polypeptide(L)'
;MLKIPYGNTYIEFNEGSANVLTSSIDKLRSSGSGSDIVRRAMLRPIDSPRLSELARGKKNCVIIISDHTRPVPSRDIIPNMLLELREGNPDIEVTLLVATGFHRPTSTAELAAKLGSKIMESCRIVVHDCRDEKSNVRIGTLPSGAPCVIDRLAAETDLLIAEGFIEPHFFAGFSGGRKSVLPGICDKVTVLGNHCSKFIDSPFARTGILDNNPLHCDMLEAARLAKLAYIVNVVIDENKKTVAAFAGNYVTAHRTGCDFLLGYCRVKAQIADIVITSNGGAPLDQNLYQCVKGMTAAVASCRSGGTIIMCAECADGHGGEGFYKALRDCKSPAELYARQMATPQDKTAPDQWESQILARILMHHKVIVVSRPEMQKTIEDMKMQYAPNLDAALKVAKYGSSKTLTVIPNGISVIIANQ
;
A
#
# COMPACT_ATOMS: atom_id res chain seq x y z
N MET A 1 7.88 24.91 -14.42
CA MET A 1 6.51 24.31 -14.35
C MET A 1 6.61 22.96 -13.69
N LEU A 2 6.02 22.84 -12.54
CA LEU A 2 5.92 21.57 -11.80
C LEU A 2 4.82 20.71 -12.43
N LYS A 3 5.07 19.41 -12.57
CA LYS A 3 4.08 18.44 -13.05
C LYS A 3 3.50 17.67 -11.87
N ILE A 4 2.18 17.74 -11.68
CA ILE A 4 1.44 17.01 -10.67
C ILE A 4 0.74 15.84 -11.39
N PRO A 5 1.09 14.57 -11.10
CA PRO A 5 0.48 13.41 -11.75
C PRO A 5 -1.04 13.37 -11.56
N TYR A 6 -1.77 13.03 -12.64
CA TYR A 6 -3.22 12.98 -12.68
C TYR A 6 -3.67 11.95 -13.74
N GLY A 7 -4.22 10.84 -13.33
CA GLY A 7 -4.52 9.73 -14.22
C GLY A 7 -3.28 9.30 -15.01
N ASN A 8 -3.42 9.24 -16.32
CA ASN A 8 -2.32 8.95 -17.24
C ASN A 8 -1.62 10.22 -17.78
N THR A 9 -1.90 11.39 -17.19
CA THR A 9 -1.38 12.71 -17.57
C THR A 9 -0.82 13.46 -16.37
N TYR A 10 -0.66 14.78 -16.47
CA TYR A 10 -0.31 15.67 -15.35
C TYR A 10 -1.05 16.99 -15.45
N ILE A 11 -1.22 17.63 -14.30
CA ILE A 11 -1.60 19.03 -14.17
C ILE A 11 -0.29 19.83 -14.12
N GLU A 12 -0.13 20.78 -15.02
CA GLU A 12 1.00 21.72 -14.96
C GLU A 12 0.68 22.84 -13.98
N PHE A 13 1.63 23.13 -13.11
CA PHE A 13 1.50 24.14 -12.07
C PHE A 13 2.74 25.04 -12.03
N ASN A 14 2.52 26.35 -12.00
CA ASN A 14 3.59 27.29 -11.74
C ASN A 14 3.77 27.42 -10.23
N GLU A 15 4.81 26.78 -9.71
CA GLU A 15 5.09 26.68 -8.28
C GLU A 15 5.40 28.03 -7.62
N GLY A 16 5.91 29.02 -8.37
CA GLY A 16 6.26 30.34 -7.83
C GLY A 16 7.14 30.23 -6.58
N SER A 17 6.62 30.70 -5.43
CA SER A 17 7.27 30.62 -4.11
C SER A 17 6.83 29.42 -3.27
N ALA A 18 6.14 28.42 -3.84
CA ALA A 18 5.69 27.26 -3.10
C ALA A 18 6.85 26.35 -2.67
N ASN A 19 6.73 25.74 -1.49
CA ASN A 19 7.63 24.66 -1.11
C ASN A 19 7.26 23.38 -1.88
N VAL A 20 8.24 22.68 -2.42
CA VAL A 20 8.02 21.41 -3.15
C VAL A 20 8.68 20.27 -2.38
N LEU A 21 7.88 19.26 -2.02
CA LEU A 21 8.34 18.07 -1.28
C LEU A 21 8.27 16.86 -2.20
N THR A 22 9.42 16.31 -2.56
CA THR A 22 9.55 15.12 -3.41
C THR A 22 10.52 14.13 -2.79
N SER A 23 10.31 12.85 -3.06
CA SER A 23 11.32 11.82 -2.76
C SER A 23 12.55 11.99 -3.66
N SER A 24 13.65 11.40 -3.25
CA SER A 24 14.87 11.37 -4.05
C SER A 24 15.12 10.01 -4.71
N ILE A 25 14.11 9.14 -4.72
CA ILE A 25 14.23 7.75 -5.26
C ILE A 25 14.66 7.75 -6.74
N ASP A 26 14.21 8.74 -7.52
CA ASP A 26 14.55 8.85 -8.94
C ASP A 26 16.02 9.23 -9.18
N LYS A 27 16.74 9.65 -8.14
CA LYS A 27 18.19 9.88 -8.20
C LYS A 27 18.98 8.58 -8.13
N LEU A 28 18.35 7.49 -7.70
CA LEU A 28 18.96 6.16 -7.71
C LEU A 28 19.26 5.73 -9.16
N ARG A 29 20.51 5.42 -9.41
CA ARG A 29 20.94 4.80 -10.66
C ARG A 29 21.06 3.31 -10.44
N SER A 30 20.19 2.52 -11.06
CA SER A 30 20.29 1.08 -11.01
C SER A 30 21.43 0.59 -11.91
N SER A 31 22.22 -0.37 -11.42
CA SER A 31 23.25 -1.06 -12.21
C SER A 31 22.71 -2.39 -12.75
N GLY A 32 22.33 -2.43 -14.01
CA GLY A 32 21.80 -3.62 -14.68
C GLY A 32 20.27 -3.64 -14.78
N SER A 33 19.73 -4.74 -15.29
CA SER A 33 18.28 -4.95 -15.38
C SER A 33 17.66 -5.19 -14.00
N GLY A 34 16.34 -5.02 -13.88
CA GLY A 34 15.61 -5.35 -12.65
C GLY A 34 15.82 -6.81 -12.21
N SER A 35 15.84 -7.72 -13.18
CA SER A 35 16.12 -9.14 -12.92
C SER A 35 17.53 -9.37 -12.37
N ASP A 36 18.57 -8.64 -12.85
CA ASP A 36 19.94 -8.75 -12.33
C ASP A 36 20.04 -8.22 -10.89
N ILE A 37 19.30 -7.15 -10.57
CA ILE A 37 19.24 -6.58 -9.22
C ILE A 37 18.65 -7.62 -8.26
N VAL A 38 17.53 -8.21 -8.63
CA VAL A 38 16.88 -9.28 -7.85
C VAL A 38 17.81 -10.46 -7.66
N ARG A 39 18.42 -10.95 -8.74
CA ARG A 39 19.35 -12.08 -8.69
C ARG A 39 20.51 -11.84 -7.72
N ARG A 40 21.12 -10.65 -7.76
CA ARG A 40 22.22 -10.31 -6.83
C ARG A 40 21.76 -10.31 -5.37
N ALA A 41 20.56 -9.82 -5.07
CA ALA A 41 20.01 -9.85 -3.72
C ALA A 41 19.77 -11.30 -3.25
N MET A 42 19.23 -12.16 -4.11
CA MET A 42 18.96 -13.57 -3.79
C MET A 42 20.24 -14.41 -3.62
N LEU A 43 21.33 -14.06 -4.29
CA LEU A 43 22.64 -14.72 -4.10
C LEU A 43 23.28 -14.39 -2.75
N ARG A 44 22.86 -13.32 -2.08
CA ARG A 44 23.36 -12.88 -0.76
C ARG A 44 22.17 -12.52 0.15
N PRO A 45 21.37 -13.53 0.51
CA PRO A 45 20.16 -13.27 1.30
C PRO A 45 20.53 -12.77 2.69
N ILE A 46 19.66 -11.92 3.23
CA ILE A 46 19.82 -11.31 4.56
C ILE A 46 19.23 -12.26 5.60
N ASP A 47 20.06 -12.67 6.56
CA ASP A 47 19.73 -13.55 7.69
C ASP A 47 18.90 -14.80 7.28
N SER A 48 19.28 -15.41 6.17
CA SER A 48 18.62 -16.60 5.63
C SER A 48 19.59 -17.45 4.81
N PRO A 49 19.44 -18.77 4.74
CA PRO A 49 20.01 -19.57 3.69
C PRO A 49 19.54 -19.10 2.30
N ARG A 50 20.24 -19.51 1.24
CA ARG A 50 19.77 -19.31 -0.13
C ARG A 50 18.44 -20.04 -0.34
N LEU A 51 17.62 -19.53 -1.25
CA LEU A 51 16.31 -20.15 -1.56
C LEU A 51 16.49 -21.58 -2.10
N SER A 52 17.57 -21.85 -2.84
CA SER A 52 17.93 -23.20 -3.29
C SER A 52 18.24 -24.17 -2.15
N GLU A 53 18.80 -23.68 -1.05
CA GLU A 53 19.02 -24.51 0.15
C GLU A 53 17.73 -24.78 0.90
N LEU A 54 16.82 -23.79 1.00
CA LEU A 54 15.51 -23.94 1.62
C LEU A 54 14.59 -24.90 0.86
N ALA A 55 14.77 -25.03 -0.46
CA ALA A 55 13.98 -25.91 -1.32
C ALA A 55 14.34 -27.39 -1.18
N ARG A 56 15.54 -27.71 -0.65
CA ARG A 56 16.00 -29.12 -0.52
C ARG A 56 15.03 -29.94 0.32
N GLY A 57 14.59 -31.08 -0.23
CA GLY A 57 13.70 -32.02 0.43
C GLY A 57 12.24 -31.53 0.58
N LYS A 58 11.89 -30.37 0.04
CA LYS A 58 10.52 -29.86 0.02
C LYS A 58 9.75 -30.42 -1.17
N LYS A 59 8.54 -30.93 -0.95
CA LYS A 59 7.68 -31.46 -2.02
C LYS A 59 7.02 -30.33 -2.80
N ASN A 60 6.57 -29.29 -2.09
CA ASN A 60 5.87 -28.17 -2.68
C ASN A 60 6.28 -26.83 -2.07
N CYS A 61 6.01 -25.76 -2.83
CA CYS A 61 6.26 -24.39 -2.44
C CYS A 61 5.08 -23.52 -2.87
N VAL A 62 4.61 -22.68 -1.97
CA VAL A 62 3.68 -21.60 -2.31
C VAL A 62 4.46 -20.28 -2.32
N ILE A 63 4.39 -19.57 -3.47
CA ILE A 63 4.88 -18.20 -3.60
C ILE A 63 3.68 -17.27 -3.51
N ILE A 64 3.60 -16.48 -2.45
CA ILE A 64 2.60 -15.40 -2.35
C ILE A 64 3.02 -14.30 -3.31
N ILE A 65 2.12 -13.92 -4.23
CA ILE A 65 2.34 -12.85 -5.20
C ILE A 65 1.30 -11.74 -5.00
N SER A 66 1.65 -10.51 -5.34
CA SER A 66 0.73 -9.37 -5.25
C SER A 66 -0.34 -9.40 -6.34
N ASP A 67 -1.50 -8.82 -6.05
CA ASP A 67 -2.63 -8.70 -6.97
C ASP A 67 -2.42 -7.60 -8.03
N HIS A 68 -3.44 -7.36 -8.85
CA HIS A 68 -3.46 -6.36 -9.93
C HIS A 68 -3.33 -4.91 -9.46
N THR A 69 -3.65 -4.62 -8.19
CA THR A 69 -3.62 -3.26 -7.65
C THR A 69 -2.22 -2.78 -7.26
N ARG A 70 -1.22 -3.67 -7.34
CA ARG A 70 0.16 -3.39 -6.93
C ARG A 70 1.11 -3.44 -8.13
N PRO A 71 1.91 -2.38 -8.37
CA PRO A 71 2.84 -2.31 -9.49
C PRO A 71 4.14 -3.10 -9.23
N VAL A 72 4.04 -4.28 -8.63
CA VAL A 72 5.21 -5.15 -8.41
C VAL A 72 5.71 -5.70 -9.75
N PRO A 73 7.01 -5.55 -10.07
CA PRO A 73 7.60 -6.07 -11.29
C PRO A 73 7.85 -7.59 -11.17
N SER A 74 6.77 -8.38 -11.08
CA SER A 74 6.83 -9.83 -10.87
C SER A 74 7.65 -10.57 -11.94
N ARG A 75 7.75 -10.00 -13.15
CA ARG A 75 8.60 -10.53 -14.24
C ARG A 75 10.09 -10.44 -13.94
N ASP A 76 10.52 -9.53 -13.07
CA ASP A 76 11.90 -9.45 -12.60
C ASP A 76 12.16 -10.45 -11.46
N ILE A 77 11.13 -10.77 -10.66
CA ILE A 77 11.25 -11.49 -9.41
C ILE A 77 10.99 -12.99 -9.58
N ILE A 78 9.82 -13.37 -10.09
CA ILE A 78 9.35 -14.77 -10.11
C ILE A 78 10.30 -15.70 -10.89
N PRO A 79 10.83 -15.33 -12.08
CA PRO A 79 11.76 -16.21 -12.79
C PRO A 79 13.02 -16.54 -11.98
N ASN A 80 13.55 -15.58 -11.22
CA ASN A 80 14.73 -15.78 -10.35
C ASN A 80 14.39 -16.69 -9.16
N MET A 81 13.19 -16.54 -8.56
CA MET A 81 12.73 -17.42 -7.48
C MET A 81 12.55 -18.85 -7.98
N LEU A 82 11.93 -19.05 -9.16
CA LEU A 82 11.75 -20.37 -9.77
C LEU A 82 13.09 -21.04 -10.11
N LEU A 83 14.07 -20.27 -10.58
CA LEU A 83 15.40 -20.78 -10.88
C LEU A 83 16.08 -21.34 -9.62
N GLU A 84 16.12 -20.55 -8.54
CA GLU A 84 16.69 -20.96 -7.24
C GLU A 84 15.95 -22.16 -6.63
N LEU A 85 14.62 -22.19 -6.70
CA LEU A 85 13.84 -23.33 -6.19
C LEU A 85 14.21 -24.62 -6.93
N ARG A 86 14.30 -24.57 -8.27
CA ARG A 86 14.64 -25.74 -9.09
C ARG A 86 16.11 -26.13 -9.01
N GLU A 87 17.02 -25.18 -8.72
CA GLU A 87 18.41 -25.49 -8.39
C GLU A 87 18.50 -26.34 -7.11
N GLY A 88 17.68 -26.05 -6.12
CA GLY A 88 17.62 -26.80 -4.86
C GLY A 88 16.84 -28.11 -4.94
N ASN A 89 15.76 -28.14 -5.69
CA ASN A 89 14.92 -29.31 -5.95
C ASN A 89 14.25 -29.20 -7.32
N PRO A 90 14.72 -29.93 -8.36
CA PRO A 90 14.16 -29.89 -9.69
C PRO A 90 12.67 -30.26 -9.78
N ASP A 91 12.21 -31.12 -8.87
CA ASP A 91 10.85 -31.70 -8.88
C ASP A 91 9.87 -30.94 -7.96
N ILE A 92 10.29 -29.80 -7.37
CA ILE A 92 9.42 -29.05 -6.47
C ILE A 92 8.18 -28.50 -7.19
N GLU A 93 7.01 -28.81 -6.65
CA GLU A 93 5.74 -28.28 -7.17
C GLU A 93 5.53 -26.84 -6.70
N VAL A 94 5.43 -25.89 -7.62
CA VAL A 94 5.26 -24.47 -7.28
C VAL A 94 3.87 -23.98 -7.61
N THR A 95 3.20 -23.39 -6.60
CA THR A 95 1.92 -22.69 -6.76
C THR A 95 2.12 -21.19 -6.48
N LEU A 96 1.64 -20.35 -7.38
CA LEU A 96 1.54 -18.90 -7.16
C LEU A 96 0.19 -18.59 -6.52
N LEU A 97 0.20 -18.04 -5.30
CA LEU A 97 -1.00 -17.63 -4.58
C LEU A 97 -1.14 -16.12 -4.63
N VAL A 98 -2.17 -15.63 -5.34
CA VAL A 98 -2.41 -14.19 -5.53
C VAL A 98 -3.04 -13.60 -4.29
N ALA A 99 -2.33 -12.70 -3.62
CA ALA A 99 -2.73 -12.05 -2.38
C ALA A 99 -3.68 -10.87 -2.63
N THR A 100 -4.97 -11.13 -2.68
CA THR A 100 -6.03 -10.14 -2.91
C THR A 100 -6.44 -9.37 -1.66
N GLY A 101 -6.23 -9.95 -0.46
CA GLY A 101 -6.79 -9.37 0.76
C GLY A 101 -8.30 -9.16 0.63
N PHE A 102 -8.75 -7.90 0.81
CA PHE A 102 -10.16 -7.50 0.64
C PHE A 102 -10.53 -7.05 -0.78
N HIS A 103 -9.56 -7.01 -1.69
CA HIS A 103 -9.83 -6.60 -3.07
C HIS A 103 -10.68 -7.64 -3.81
N ARG A 104 -11.25 -7.24 -4.95
CA ARG A 104 -11.89 -8.19 -5.86
C ARG A 104 -10.86 -9.20 -6.40
N PRO A 105 -11.31 -10.38 -6.83
CA PRO A 105 -10.43 -11.34 -7.49
C PRO A 105 -9.71 -10.72 -8.69
N THR A 106 -8.43 -11.06 -8.85
CA THR A 106 -7.63 -10.68 -10.02
C THR A 106 -8.04 -11.53 -11.21
N SER A 107 -8.40 -10.90 -12.32
CA SER A 107 -8.81 -11.60 -13.54
C SER A 107 -7.62 -12.25 -14.27
N THR A 108 -7.90 -13.24 -15.11
CA THR A 108 -6.88 -13.91 -15.93
C THR A 108 -6.14 -12.92 -16.84
N ALA A 109 -6.83 -11.93 -17.39
CA ALA A 109 -6.21 -10.90 -18.23
C ALA A 109 -5.21 -10.02 -17.43
N GLU A 110 -5.56 -9.64 -16.19
CA GLU A 110 -4.69 -8.89 -15.29
C GLU A 110 -3.48 -9.73 -14.88
N LEU A 111 -3.67 -11.02 -14.60
CA LEU A 111 -2.57 -11.95 -14.32
C LEU A 111 -1.63 -12.08 -15.52
N ALA A 112 -2.14 -12.24 -16.71
CA ALA A 112 -1.34 -12.33 -17.94
C ALA A 112 -0.56 -11.02 -18.20
N ALA A 113 -1.17 -9.87 -17.98
CA ALA A 113 -0.51 -8.58 -18.08
C ALA A 113 0.63 -8.43 -17.05
N LYS A 114 0.44 -8.90 -15.82
CA LYS A 114 1.41 -8.84 -14.73
C LYS A 114 2.55 -9.84 -14.88
N LEU A 115 2.22 -11.11 -15.11
CA LEU A 115 3.18 -12.23 -15.07
C LEU A 115 3.81 -12.54 -16.43
N GLY A 116 3.03 -12.37 -17.52
CA GLY A 116 3.40 -12.79 -18.86
C GLY A 116 3.17 -14.30 -19.10
N SER A 117 3.14 -14.71 -20.38
CA SER A 117 2.79 -16.08 -20.78
C SER A 117 3.68 -17.15 -20.16
N LYS A 118 5.00 -16.93 -20.14
CA LYS A 118 5.96 -17.92 -19.63
C LYS A 118 5.69 -18.33 -18.16
N ILE A 119 5.39 -17.37 -17.29
CA ILE A 119 5.08 -17.66 -15.89
C ILE A 119 3.71 -18.32 -15.78
N MET A 120 2.72 -17.81 -16.53
CA MET A 120 1.36 -18.34 -16.56
C MET A 120 1.31 -19.83 -16.97
N GLU A 121 2.19 -20.24 -17.88
CA GLU A 121 2.26 -21.63 -18.39
C GLU A 121 3.09 -22.55 -17.48
N SER A 122 4.00 -21.99 -16.67
CA SER A 122 4.97 -22.75 -15.87
C SER A 122 4.55 -23.06 -14.44
N CYS A 123 3.49 -22.41 -13.94
CA CYS A 123 3.07 -22.54 -12.56
C CYS A 123 1.54 -22.66 -12.43
N ARG A 124 1.09 -23.42 -11.46
CA ARG A 124 -0.30 -23.34 -10.99
C ARG A 124 -0.53 -21.98 -10.35
N ILE A 125 -1.63 -21.30 -10.70
CA ILE A 125 -2.00 -20.01 -10.12
C ILE A 125 -3.34 -20.14 -9.43
N VAL A 126 -3.41 -19.66 -8.17
CA VAL A 126 -4.63 -19.64 -7.36
C VAL A 126 -4.84 -18.22 -6.89
N VAL A 127 -6.06 -17.73 -6.97
CA VAL A 127 -6.44 -16.40 -6.45
C VAL A 127 -7.10 -16.61 -5.10
N HIS A 128 -6.52 -15.99 -4.07
CA HIS A 128 -7.06 -16.01 -2.71
C HIS A 128 -8.45 -15.37 -2.66
N ASP A 129 -9.36 -15.95 -1.89
CA ASP A 129 -10.66 -15.35 -1.54
C ASP A 129 -10.82 -15.30 -0.02
N CYS A 130 -10.73 -14.10 0.55
CA CYS A 130 -10.90 -13.87 1.99
C CYS A 130 -12.32 -14.16 2.52
N ARG A 131 -13.28 -14.44 1.65
CA ARG A 131 -14.68 -14.74 2.00
C ARG A 131 -15.03 -16.22 1.92
N ASP A 132 -14.18 -17.03 1.29
CA ASP A 132 -14.39 -18.47 1.17
C ASP A 132 -13.89 -19.21 2.42
N GLU A 133 -14.79 -19.48 3.34
CA GLU A 133 -14.50 -20.18 4.60
C GLU A 133 -13.92 -21.60 4.38
N LYS A 134 -14.15 -22.22 3.21
CA LYS A 134 -13.64 -23.58 2.91
C LYS A 134 -12.17 -23.56 2.51
N SER A 135 -11.74 -22.51 1.83
CA SER A 135 -10.34 -22.34 1.42
C SER A 135 -9.46 -21.75 2.50
N ASN A 136 -10.03 -21.27 3.61
CA ASN A 136 -9.30 -20.64 4.70
C ASN A 136 -9.26 -21.54 5.96
N VAL A 137 -8.18 -21.47 6.73
CA VAL A 137 -7.95 -22.25 7.93
C VAL A 137 -7.35 -21.42 9.07
N ARG A 138 -7.83 -21.64 10.29
CA ARG A 138 -7.27 -20.98 11.48
C ARG A 138 -5.94 -21.60 11.86
N ILE A 139 -4.90 -20.78 12.00
CA ILE A 139 -3.53 -21.20 12.37
C ILE A 139 -3.09 -20.65 13.74
N GLY A 140 -3.89 -19.79 14.37
CA GLY A 140 -3.55 -19.26 15.69
C GLY A 140 -4.40 -18.05 16.09
N THR A 141 -3.83 -17.26 17.00
CA THR A 141 -4.42 -16.01 17.51
C THR A 141 -3.34 -14.93 17.49
N LEU A 142 -3.70 -13.75 17.03
CA LEU A 142 -2.82 -12.58 16.94
C LEU A 142 -2.66 -11.91 18.31
N PRO A 143 -1.61 -11.08 18.52
CA PRO A 143 -1.43 -10.29 19.74
C PRO A 143 -2.63 -9.40 20.10
N SER A 144 -3.38 -8.94 19.11
CA SER A 144 -4.63 -8.19 19.30
C SER A 144 -5.78 -9.02 19.89
N GLY A 145 -5.65 -10.34 19.95
CA GLY A 145 -6.73 -11.27 20.29
C GLY A 145 -7.56 -11.72 19.08
N ALA A 146 -7.38 -11.15 17.90
CA ALA A 146 -8.08 -11.57 16.69
C ALA A 146 -7.62 -12.97 16.22
N PRO A 147 -8.51 -13.80 15.66
CA PRO A 147 -8.11 -15.08 15.08
C PRO A 147 -7.19 -14.86 13.88
N CYS A 148 -6.17 -15.69 13.74
CA CYS A 148 -5.31 -15.74 12.54
C CYS A 148 -5.83 -16.87 11.64
N VAL A 149 -6.50 -16.51 10.58
CA VAL A 149 -7.09 -17.41 9.58
C VAL A 149 -6.51 -17.05 8.23
N ILE A 150 -5.88 -18.00 7.56
CA ILE A 150 -5.19 -17.77 6.26
C ILE A 150 -5.62 -18.80 5.22
N ASP A 151 -5.23 -18.55 3.97
CA ASP A 151 -5.41 -19.51 2.88
C ASP A 151 -4.78 -20.87 3.22
N ARG A 152 -5.55 -21.93 3.04
CA ARG A 152 -5.16 -23.32 3.34
C ARG A 152 -3.93 -23.76 2.57
N LEU A 153 -3.78 -23.35 1.31
CA LEU A 153 -2.60 -23.68 0.52
C LEU A 153 -1.32 -23.16 1.18
N ALA A 154 -1.38 -21.93 1.73
CA ALA A 154 -0.24 -21.36 2.44
C ALA A 154 0.01 -22.03 3.80
N ALA A 155 -1.04 -22.46 4.50
CA ALA A 155 -0.91 -23.13 5.79
C ALA A 155 -0.33 -24.55 5.68
N GLU A 156 -0.60 -25.25 4.58
CA GLU A 156 -0.29 -26.68 4.39
C GLU A 156 0.95 -26.91 3.50
N THR A 157 1.55 -25.84 2.93
CA THR A 157 2.75 -25.98 2.09
C THR A 157 4.01 -26.33 2.90
N ASP A 158 4.93 -27.07 2.30
CA ASP A 158 6.23 -27.35 2.88
C ASP A 158 7.17 -26.13 2.94
N LEU A 159 6.98 -25.20 1.99
CA LEU A 159 7.77 -23.98 1.89
C LEU A 159 6.86 -22.79 1.48
N LEU A 160 6.69 -21.83 2.38
CA LEU A 160 5.97 -20.59 2.12
C LEU A 160 6.95 -19.45 1.92
N ILE A 161 6.88 -18.78 0.77
CA ILE A 161 7.71 -17.63 0.42
C ILE A 161 6.87 -16.54 -0.23
N ALA A 162 7.40 -15.31 -0.34
CA ALA A 162 6.64 -14.21 -0.93
C ALA A 162 7.49 -13.28 -1.79
N GLU A 163 6.88 -12.76 -2.86
CA GLU A 163 7.35 -11.57 -3.56
C GLU A 163 6.67 -10.31 -3.01
N GLY A 164 7.22 -9.16 -3.34
CA GLY A 164 6.57 -7.90 -3.02
C GLY A 164 7.43 -6.69 -3.35
N PHE A 165 6.92 -5.52 -3.00
CA PHE A 165 7.68 -4.28 -3.06
C PHE A 165 7.52 -3.48 -1.77
N ILE A 166 8.49 -2.63 -1.49
CA ILE A 166 8.51 -1.78 -0.30
C ILE A 166 8.18 -0.36 -0.74
N GLU A 167 7.12 0.19 -0.18
CA GLU A 167 6.73 1.60 -0.31
C GLU A 167 6.22 2.13 1.04
N PRO A 168 6.22 3.44 1.29
CA PRO A 168 5.60 4.03 2.48
C PRO A 168 4.12 3.68 2.55
N HIS A 169 3.61 3.39 3.75
CA HIS A 169 2.19 3.04 3.93
C HIS A 169 1.59 3.81 5.09
N PHE A 170 0.51 4.52 4.84
CA PHE A 170 -0.07 5.56 5.71
C PHE A 170 -0.53 5.10 7.11
N PHE A 171 -0.77 3.81 7.35
CA PHE A 171 -1.02 3.28 8.69
C PHE A 171 -0.16 2.04 9.07
N ALA A 172 0.31 1.26 8.10
CA ALA A 172 1.12 0.07 8.36
C ALA A 172 2.63 0.33 8.36
N GLY A 173 3.04 1.59 8.25
CA GLY A 173 4.43 2.03 8.12
C GLY A 173 4.96 1.84 6.70
N PHE A 174 5.12 0.60 6.28
CA PHE A 174 5.57 0.21 4.94
C PHE A 174 4.77 -0.99 4.41
N SER A 175 4.70 -1.12 3.07
CA SER A 175 4.24 -2.32 2.37
C SER A 175 5.33 -3.40 2.35
N GLY A 176 5.05 -4.55 1.72
CA GLY A 176 5.98 -5.68 1.60
C GLY A 176 6.12 -6.53 2.87
N GLY A 177 7.02 -7.52 2.81
CA GLY A 177 7.33 -8.44 3.90
C GLY A 177 6.09 -9.16 4.43
N ARG A 178 5.87 -9.03 5.74
CA ARG A 178 4.75 -9.60 6.48
C ARG A 178 3.36 -9.27 5.91
N LYS A 179 3.22 -8.17 5.13
CA LYS A 179 1.93 -7.81 4.51
C LYS A 179 1.48 -8.77 3.43
N SER A 180 2.38 -9.56 2.88
CA SER A 180 2.00 -10.65 1.96
C SER A 180 1.09 -11.67 2.63
N VAL A 181 1.26 -11.89 3.94
CA VAL A 181 0.39 -12.76 4.75
C VAL A 181 -0.82 -11.99 5.25
N LEU A 182 -0.63 -10.94 6.04
CA LEU A 182 -1.74 -10.12 6.57
C LEU A 182 -1.62 -8.68 6.04
N PRO A 183 -2.55 -8.20 5.21
CA PRO A 183 -3.85 -8.79 4.87
C PRO A 183 -3.86 -9.78 3.69
N GLY A 184 -2.75 -9.97 2.97
CA GLY A 184 -2.68 -10.50 1.63
C GLY A 184 -3.43 -11.82 1.38
N ILE A 185 -3.24 -12.81 2.24
CA ILE A 185 -3.85 -14.15 2.14
C ILE A 185 -4.66 -14.52 3.40
N CYS A 186 -5.08 -13.52 4.18
CA CYS A 186 -5.90 -13.73 5.36
C CYS A 186 -7.40 -13.67 5.03
N ASP A 187 -8.18 -14.43 5.80
CA ASP A 187 -9.64 -14.35 5.84
C ASP A 187 -10.09 -12.96 6.33
N LYS A 188 -11.33 -12.60 5.96
CA LYS A 188 -11.98 -11.33 6.33
C LYS A 188 -11.94 -11.06 7.84
N VAL A 189 -12.12 -12.08 8.69
CA VAL A 189 -12.14 -11.92 10.16
C VAL A 189 -10.80 -11.45 10.68
N THR A 190 -9.71 -12.03 10.18
CA THR A 190 -8.34 -11.63 10.53
C THR A 190 -8.03 -10.21 10.07
N VAL A 191 -8.38 -9.89 8.82
CA VAL A 191 -8.15 -8.55 8.28
C VAL A 191 -8.93 -7.49 9.05
N LEU A 192 -10.22 -7.70 9.30
CA LEU A 192 -11.06 -6.76 10.05
C LEU A 192 -10.57 -6.59 11.48
N GLY A 193 -10.17 -7.67 12.15
CA GLY A 193 -9.61 -7.60 13.50
C GLY A 193 -8.32 -6.78 13.58
N ASN A 194 -7.42 -6.90 12.59
CA ASN A 194 -6.21 -6.10 12.51
C ASN A 194 -6.47 -4.63 12.13
N HIS A 195 -7.45 -4.35 11.26
CA HIS A 195 -7.77 -3.01 10.79
C HIS A 195 -8.83 -2.30 11.67
N CYS A 196 -8.94 -2.68 12.93
CA CYS A 196 -9.90 -2.10 13.88
C CYS A 196 -9.57 -0.64 14.22
N SER A 197 -10.58 0.11 14.61
CA SER A 197 -10.49 1.55 14.87
C SER A 197 -9.41 1.92 15.87
N LYS A 198 -9.28 1.16 16.95
CA LYS A 198 -8.24 1.38 17.98
C LYS A 198 -6.82 1.32 17.38
N PHE A 199 -6.58 0.40 16.45
CA PHE A 199 -5.25 0.26 15.83
C PHE A 199 -4.99 1.36 14.80
N ILE A 200 -5.98 1.68 13.98
CA ILE A 200 -5.90 2.77 12.99
C ILE A 200 -5.69 4.13 13.67
N ASP A 201 -6.21 4.32 14.88
CA ASP A 201 -6.03 5.57 15.63
C ASP A 201 -4.70 5.66 16.39
N SER A 202 -4.00 4.55 16.56
CA SER A 202 -2.72 4.52 17.25
C SER A 202 -1.75 5.61 16.75
N PRO A 203 -1.03 6.32 17.63
CA PRO A 203 -0.02 7.28 17.22
C PRO A 203 1.14 6.65 16.44
N PHE A 204 1.31 5.34 16.53
CA PHE A 204 2.31 4.57 15.79
C PHE A 204 1.78 4.05 14.45
N ALA A 205 0.46 4.04 14.21
CA ALA A 205 -0.13 3.68 12.91
C ALA A 205 0.02 4.84 11.91
N ARG A 206 1.25 5.09 11.47
CA ARG A 206 1.63 6.22 10.61
C ARG A 206 2.62 5.78 9.54
N THR A 207 2.73 6.60 8.51
CA THR A 207 3.68 6.39 7.41
C THR A 207 5.11 6.28 7.93
N GLY A 208 5.83 5.23 7.55
CA GLY A 208 7.23 5.03 7.90
C GLY A 208 7.48 4.49 9.31
N ILE A 209 6.46 4.23 10.12
CA ILE A 209 6.60 3.74 11.49
C ILE A 209 6.26 2.25 11.57
N LEU A 210 7.26 1.44 11.90
CA LEU A 210 7.12 0.01 12.18
C LEU A 210 7.10 -0.28 13.68
N ASP A 211 8.01 0.35 14.42
CA ASP A 211 8.18 0.10 15.86
C ASP A 211 6.94 0.58 16.64
N ASN A 212 6.46 -0.27 17.55
CA ASN A 212 5.25 -0.06 18.34
C ASN A 212 3.95 0.11 17.53
N ASN A 213 3.99 -0.10 16.22
CA ASN A 213 2.79 -0.06 15.38
C ASN A 213 1.96 -1.35 15.59
N PRO A 214 0.76 -1.26 16.18
CA PRO A 214 -0.01 -2.46 16.54
C PRO A 214 -0.42 -3.29 15.32
N LEU A 215 -0.69 -2.66 14.17
CA LEU A 215 -0.97 -3.40 12.94
C LEU A 215 0.26 -4.21 12.50
N HIS A 216 1.45 -3.60 12.56
CA HIS A 216 2.70 -4.27 12.21
C HIS A 216 2.99 -5.45 13.13
N CYS A 217 2.74 -5.33 14.44
CA CYS A 217 2.93 -6.42 15.39
C CYS A 217 2.05 -7.64 15.05
N ASP A 218 0.77 -7.43 14.80
CA ASP A 218 -0.14 -8.50 14.34
C ASP A 218 0.31 -9.11 13.01
N MET A 219 0.73 -8.28 12.05
CA MET A 219 1.21 -8.73 10.73
C MET A 219 2.48 -9.58 10.84
N LEU A 220 3.41 -9.23 11.75
CA LEU A 220 4.59 -10.05 12.01
C LEU A 220 4.22 -11.41 12.62
N GLU A 221 3.31 -11.42 13.57
CA GLU A 221 2.85 -12.65 14.20
C GLU A 221 2.10 -13.54 13.20
N ALA A 222 1.25 -12.96 12.34
CA ALA A 222 0.59 -13.72 11.26
C ALA A 222 1.62 -14.38 10.33
N ALA A 223 2.67 -13.65 9.92
CA ALA A 223 3.75 -14.20 9.10
C ALA A 223 4.53 -15.32 9.82
N ARG A 224 4.76 -15.16 11.14
CA ARG A 224 5.39 -16.20 11.98
C ARG A 224 4.53 -17.46 12.07
N LEU A 225 3.23 -17.32 12.36
CA LEU A 225 2.30 -18.43 12.44
C LEU A 225 2.15 -19.15 11.09
N ALA A 226 2.15 -18.40 9.99
CA ALA A 226 2.14 -18.93 8.63
C ALA A 226 3.47 -19.59 8.23
N LYS A 227 4.53 -19.47 9.04
CA LYS A 227 5.89 -19.96 8.74
C LYS A 227 6.47 -19.38 7.45
N LEU A 228 6.23 -18.08 7.19
CA LEU A 228 6.84 -17.39 6.04
C LEU A 228 8.36 -17.48 6.15
N ALA A 229 8.98 -18.25 5.24
CA ALA A 229 10.41 -18.60 5.35
C ALA A 229 11.33 -17.60 4.65
N TYR A 230 10.87 -16.99 3.54
CA TYR A 230 11.71 -16.17 2.69
C TYR A 230 10.89 -15.12 1.94
N ILE A 231 11.48 -13.96 1.74
CA ILE A 231 10.88 -12.91 0.90
C ILE A 231 11.86 -12.44 -0.18
N VAL A 232 11.31 -11.94 -1.29
CA VAL A 232 12.02 -11.11 -2.26
C VAL A 232 11.22 -9.83 -2.42
N ASN A 233 11.72 -8.74 -1.87
CA ASN A 233 11.06 -7.45 -1.96
C ASN A 233 11.92 -6.45 -2.74
N VAL A 234 11.30 -5.69 -3.61
CA VAL A 234 11.97 -4.68 -4.43
C VAL A 234 11.56 -3.27 -4.02
N VAL A 235 12.40 -2.31 -4.33
CA VAL A 235 12.08 -0.88 -4.38
C VAL A 235 12.02 -0.50 -5.84
N ILE A 236 11.01 0.26 -6.22
CA ILE A 236 10.78 0.72 -7.59
C ILE A 236 10.84 2.24 -7.68
N ASP A 237 11.23 2.76 -8.84
CA ASP A 237 11.18 4.18 -9.17
C ASP A 237 9.78 4.63 -9.65
N GLU A 238 9.62 5.90 -10.00
CA GLU A 238 8.37 6.46 -10.54
C GLU A 238 7.93 5.80 -11.85
N ASN A 239 8.89 5.25 -12.62
CA ASN A 239 8.62 4.48 -13.83
C ASN A 239 8.32 3.02 -13.57
N LYS A 240 8.14 2.61 -12.30
CA LYS A 240 7.86 1.24 -11.84
C LYS A 240 8.98 0.24 -12.18
N LYS A 241 10.21 0.73 -12.36
CA LYS A 241 11.40 -0.09 -12.59
C LYS A 241 12.06 -0.47 -11.26
N THR A 242 12.52 -1.69 -11.15
CA THR A 242 13.30 -2.17 -10.01
C THR A 242 14.60 -1.38 -9.87
N VAL A 243 14.82 -0.71 -8.74
CA VAL A 243 16.05 0.04 -8.45
C VAL A 243 16.86 -0.56 -7.31
N ALA A 244 16.22 -1.33 -6.43
CA ALA A 244 16.88 -2.12 -5.38
C ALA A 244 16.05 -3.38 -5.07
N ALA A 245 16.71 -4.38 -4.49
CA ALA A 245 16.06 -5.61 -4.04
C ALA A 245 16.66 -6.11 -2.72
N PHE A 246 15.80 -6.70 -1.89
CA PHE A 246 16.13 -7.26 -0.57
C PHE A 246 15.50 -8.65 -0.49
N ALA A 247 16.31 -9.65 -0.24
CA ALA A 247 15.88 -11.04 -0.20
C ALA A 247 16.39 -11.73 1.08
N GLY A 248 15.63 -12.68 1.60
CA GLY A 248 15.99 -13.42 2.81
C GLY A 248 14.89 -13.48 3.86
N ASN A 249 15.28 -13.40 5.14
CA ASN A 249 14.36 -13.47 6.28
C ASN A 249 13.31 -12.34 6.21
N TYR A 250 12.05 -12.69 6.40
CA TYR A 250 10.93 -11.75 6.22
C TYR A 250 10.93 -10.56 7.20
N VAL A 251 11.65 -10.65 8.32
CA VAL A 251 11.81 -9.56 9.28
C VAL A 251 12.96 -8.66 8.89
N THR A 252 14.17 -9.22 8.84
CA THR A 252 15.41 -8.45 8.67
C THR A 252 15.61 -7.95 7.24
N ALA A 253 15.32 -8.77 6.22
CA ALA A 253 15.39 -8.32 4.83
C ALA A 253 14.36 -7.23 4.54
N HIS A 254 13.13 -7.36 5.08
CA HIS A 254 12.12 -6.31 4.96
C HIS A 254 12.58 -5.03 5.67
N ARG A 255 13.07 -5.13 6.92
CA ARG A 255 13.55 -3.96 7.69
C ARG A 255 14.69 -3.24 6.96
N THR A 256 15.67 -3.99 6.46
CA THR A 256 16.77 -3.43 5.67
C THR A 256 16.27 -2.66 4.45
N GLY A 257 15.27 -3.19 3.75
CA GLY A 257 14.64 -2.51 2.62
C GLY A 257 13.85 -1.27 3.02
N CYS A 258 13.16 -1.29 4.16
CA CYS A 258 12.48 -0.11 4.72
C CYS A 258 13.46 1.00 5.09
N ASP A 259 14.56 0.66 5.77
CA ASP A 259 15.59 1.62 6.18
C ASP A 259 16.30 2.21 4.96
N PHE A 260 16.58 1.40 3.94
CA PHE A 260 17.08 1.87 2.66
C PHE A 260 16.13 2.89 2.03
N LEU A 261 14.84 2.53 1.90
CA LEU A 261 13.84 3.41 1.29
C LEU A 261 13.64 4.71 2.08
N LEU A 262 13.69 4.62 3.41
CA LEU A 262 13.56 5.77 4.31
C LEU A 262 14.59 6.86 4.00
N GLY A 263 15.81 6.47 3.62
CA GLY A 263 16.88 7.39 3.21
C GLY A 263 16.55 8.23 1.97
N TYR A 264 15.60 7.78 1.13
CA TYR A 264 15.19 8.48 -0.10
C TYR A 264 13.82 9.13 -0.01
N CYS A 265 12.93 8.61 0.83
CA CYS A 265 11.54 9.08 0.95
C CYS A 265 11.33 10.09 2.07
N ARG A 266 12.25 10.17 3.04
CA ARG A 266 12.10 11.08 4.18
C ARG A 266 12.37 12.51 3.76
N VAL A 267 11.39 13.38 3.99
CA VAL A 267 11.47 14.81 3.71
C VAL A 267 11.04 15.62 4.94
N LYS A 268 11.65 16.80 5.11
CA LYS A 268 11.30 17.71 6.21
C LYS A 268 9.95 18.37 5.91
N ALA A 269 9.04 18.37 6.88
CA ALA A 269 7.77 19.08 6.77
C ALA A 269 7.97 20.57 6.49
N GLN A 270 7.16 21.10 5.57
CA GLN A 270 7.06 22.54 5.29
C GLN A 270 5.61 22.93 5.50
N ILE A 271 5.32 23.44 6.71
CA ILE A 271 3.96 23.75 7.11
C ILE A 271 3.43 24.93 6.30
N ALA A 272 2.24 24.76 5.72
CA ALA A 272 1.58 25.75 4.88
C ALA A 272 0.08 25.87 5.17
N ASP A 273 -0.52 26.98 4.73
CA ASP A 273 -1.97 27.23 4.76
C ASP A 273 -2.71 26.33 3.80
N ILE A 274 -2.08 26.02 2.66
CA ILE A 274 -2.62 25.19 1.58
C ILE A 274 -1.56 24.15 1.21
N VAL A 275 -1.98 22.90 1.09
CA VAL A 275 -1.13 21.82 0.59
C VAL A 275 -1.79 21.18 -0.62
N ILE A 276 -1.11 21.21 -1.77
CA ILE A 276 -1.51 20.47 -2.98
C ILE A 276 -0.82 19.12 -2.96
N THR A 277 -1.57 18.06 -3.26
CA THR A 277 -1.01 16.70 -3.36
C THR A 277 -1.68 15.87 -4.45
N SER A 278 -1.04 14.77 -4.84
CA SER A 278 -1.62 13.70 -5.64
C SER A 278 -1.18 12.33 -5.14
N ASN A 279 -1.70 11.27 -5.73
CA ASN A 279 -1.28 9.89 -5.47
C ASN A 279 -0.24 9.36 -6.48
N GLY A 280 0.37 10.23 -7.29
CA GLY A 280 1.34 9.82 -8.30
C GLY A 280 0.71 9.31 -9.61
N GLY A 281 -0.59 9.62 -9.87
CA GLY A 281 -1.31 9.23 -11.08
C GLY A 281 -1.77 7.77 -11.11
N ALA A 282 -2.18 7.30 -12.29
CA ALA A 282 -2.73 5.96 -12.47
C ALA A 282 -1.67 4.85 -12.27
N PRO A 283 -2.06 3.72 -11.65
CA PRO A 283 -3.37 3.35 -11.16
C PRO A 283 -3.67 3.82 -9.71
N LEU A 284 -2.79 4.58 -9.08
CA LEU A 284 -2.83 4.88 -7.65
C LEU A 284 -3.81 6.02 -7.30
N ASP A 285 -4.28 6.79 -8.29
CA ASP A 285 -5.32 7.81 -8.16
C ASP A 285 -6.66 7.40 -8.79
N GLN A 286 -6.85 6.10 -9.06
CA GLN A 286 -8.03 5.59 -9.77
C GLN A 286 -9.35 5.80 -9.03
N ASN A 287 -9.34 6.01 -7.71
CA ASN A 287 -10.55 6.25 -6.92
C ASN A 287 -10.26 7.03 -5.63
N LEU A 288 -11.33 7.58 -5.02
CA LEU A 288 -11.21 8.38 -3.78
C LEU A 288 -10.67 7.58 -2.59
N TYR A 289 -10.96 6.28 -2.52
CA TYR A 289 -10.41 5.40 -1.48
C TYR A 289 -8.88 5.42 -1.47
N GLN A 290 -8.25 5.28 -2.62
CA GLN A 290 -6.79 5.34 -2.71
C GLN A 290 -6.25 6.75 -2.41
N CYS A 291 -7.00 7.80 -2.75
CA CYS A 291 -6.59 9.19 -2.58
C CYS A 291 -6.40 9.61 -1.11
N VAL A 292 -7.03 8.91 -0.16
CA VAL A 292 -6.83 9.15 1.28
C VAL A 292 -5.36 9.02 1.69
N LYS A 293 -4.57 8.21 0.98
CA LYS A 293 -3.12 8.07 1.22
C LYS A 293 -2.37 9.38 0.99
N GLY A 294 -2.60 10.01 -0.17
CA GLY A 294 -2.00 11.30 -0.49
C GLY A 294 -2.50 12.42 0.43
N MET A 295 -3.80 12.41 0.76
CA MET A 295 -4.36 13.35 1.74
C MET A 295 -3.69 13.19 3.11
N THR A 296 -3.41 11.94 3.55
CA THR A 296 -2.70 11.68 4.81
C THR A 296 -1.28 12.24 4.82
N ALA A 297 -0.56 12.12 3.69
CA ALA A 297 0.75 12.75 3.56
C ALA A 297 0.66 14.28 3.63
N ALA A 298 -0.35 14.88 2.99
CA ALA A 298 -0.57 16.32 3.02
C ALA A 298 -0.84 16.88 4.42
N VAL A 299 -1.51 16.11 5.29
CA VAL A 299 -1.77 16.51 6.70
C VAL A 299 -0.48 16.89 7.42
N ALA A 300 0.62 16.17 7.18
CA ALA A 300 1.89 16.41 7.86
C ALA A 300 2.55 17.77 7.50
N SER A 301 2.09 18.42 6.42
CA SER A 301 2.55 19.76 6.01
C SER A 301 1.44 20.80 5.97
N CYS A 302 0.20 20.44 6.37
CA CYS A 302 -0.91 21.36 6.42
C CYS A 302 -1.14 21.85 7.85
N ARG A 303 -1.21 23.16 8.05
CA ARG A 303 -1.54 23.69 9.36
C ARG A 303 -2.95 23.29 9.79
N SER A 304 -3.23 23.24 11.08
CA SER A 304 -4.59 23.01 11.58
C SER A 304 -5.56 24.06 11.02
N GLY A 305 -6.73 23.62 10.54
CA GLY A 305 -7.71 24.45 9.84
C GLY A 305 -7.30 24.87 8.42
N GLY A 306 -6.15 24.40 7.93
CA GLY A 306 -5.69 24.65 6.56
C GLY A 306 -6.47 23.87 5.50
N THR A 307 -6.08 24.01 4.24
CA THR A 307 -6.75 23.41 3.09
C THR A 307 -5.83 22.41 2.40
N ILE A 308 -6.31 21.20 2.17
CA ILE A 308 -5.66 20.18 1.32
C ILE A 308 -6.37 20.19 -0.03
N ILE A 309 -5.60 20.33 -1.11
CA ILE A 309 -6.07 20.17 -2.49
C ILE A 309 -5.54 18.84 -3.01
N MET A 310 -6.42 17.87 -3.22
CA MET A 310 -6.10 16.57 -3.78
C MET A 310 -6.36 16.56 -5.28
N CYS A 311 -5.34 16.30 -6.08
CA CYS A 311 -5.43 16.15 -7.53
C CYS A 311 -5.50 14.65 -7.88
N ALA A 312 -6.64 14.18 -8.42
CA ALA A 312 -6.84 12.78 -8.77
C ALA A 312 -7.94 12.61 -9.82
N GLU A 313 -7.70 11.77 -10.83
CA GLU A 313 -8.68 11.52 -11.88
C GLU A 313 -9.91 10.77 -11.36
N CYS A 314 -9.73 9.82 -10.45
CA CYS A 314 -10.79 8.98 -9.88
C CYS A 314 -11.62 8.25 -10.95
N ALA A 315 -10.95 7.65 -11.96
CA ALA A 315 -11.59 6.97 -13.08
C ALA A 315 -12.52 5.82 -12.65
N ASP A 316 -12.28 5.24 -11.49
CA ASP A 316 -13.03 4.13 -10.88
C ASP A 316 -13.88 4.61 -9.67
N GLY A 317 -14.31 5.87 -9.69
CA GLY A 317 -15.26 6.42 -8.74
C GLY A 317 -14.77 6.51 -7.29
N HIS A 318 -15.61 6.08 -6.33
CA HIS A 318 -15.28 6.15 -4.89
C HIS A 318 -14.39 5.00 -4.39
N GLY A 319 -14.34 3.86 -5.08
CA GLY A 319 -13.45 2.73 -4.78
C GLY A 319 -13.86 1.81 -3.63
N GLY A 320 -14.94 2.10 -2.90
CA GLY A 320 -15.47 1.25 -1.82
C GLY A 320 -16.86 1.70 -1.38
N GLU A 321 -17.84 0.80 -1.46
CA GLU A 321 -19.23 1.14 -1.13
C GLU A 321 -19.41 1.44 0.36
N GLY A 322 -18.74 0.70 1.25
CA GLY A 322 -18.73 0.94 2.69
C GLY A 322 -18.12 2.30 3.04
N PHE A 323 -17.01 2.64 2.40
CA PHE A 323 -16.33 3.92 2.53
C PHE A 323 -17.22 5.09 2.11
N TYR A 324 -17.85 5.00 0.92
CA TYR A 324 -18.75 6.04 0.41
C TYR A 324 -19.96 6.25 1.31
N LYS A 325 -20.71 5.18 1.63
CA LYS A 325 -21.90 5.25 2.48
C LYS A 325 -21.60 5.81 3.86
N ALA A 326 -20.50 5.40 4.47
CA ALA A 326 -20.12 5.88 5.80
C ALA A 326 -20.02 7.42 5.85
N LEU A 327 -19.40 8.03 4.83
CA LEU A 327 -19.24 9.49 4.74
C LEU A 327 -20.47 10.21 4.23
N ARG A 328 -21.19 9.64 3.26
CA ARG A 328 -22.42 10.22 2.74
C ARG A 328 -23.49 10.34 3.83
N ASP A 329 -23.70 9.27 4.58
CA ASP A 329 -24.83 9.13 5.50
C ASP A 329 -24.55 9.70 6.91
N CYS A 330 -23.31 10.07 7.22
CA CYS A 330 -23.00 10.71 8.49
C CYS A 330 -23.49 12.17 8.56
N LYS A 331 -23.86 12.61 9.75
CA LYS A 331 -24.23 14.01 10.01
C LYS A 331 -23.01 14.94 9.92
N SER A 332 -21.85 14.45 10.36
CA SER A 332 -20.58 15.16 10.30
C SER A 332 -19.41 14.18 10.36
N PRO A 333 -18.19 14.57 9.91
CA PRO A 333 -16.98 13.77 10.08
C PRO A 333 -16.71 13.42 11.55
N ALA A 334 -16.97 14.32 12.48
CA ALA A 334 -16.77 14.09 13.91
C ALA A 334 -17.72 13.01 14.48
N GLU A 335 -19.00 13.02 14.06
CA GLU A 335 -19.96 11.96 14.44
C GLU A 335 -19.52 10.60 13.90
N LEU A 336 -19.11 10.54 12.62
CA LEU A 336 -18.62 9.30 12.00
C LEU A 336 -17.40 8.76 12.75
N TYR A 337 -16.41 9.62 13.01
CA TYR A 337 -15.20 9.24 13.73
C TYR A 337 -15.51 8.71 15.13
N ALA A 338 -16.36 9.40 15.91
CA ALA A 338 -16.75 8.97 17.25
C ALA A 338 -17.47 7.62 17.23
N ARG A 339 -18.39 7.41 16.26
CA ARG A 339 -19.09 6.13 16.08
C ARG A 339 -18.14 4.99 15.75
N GLN A 340 -17.17 5.23 14.87
CA GLN A 340 -16.18 4.22 14.50
C GLN A 340 -15.22 3.91 15.65
N MET A 341 -14.79 4.89 16.42
CA MET A 341 -13.97 4.68 17.62
C MET A 341 -14.67 3.86 18.70
N ALA A 342 -15.99 3.94 18.78
CA ALA A 342 -16.80 3.14 19.69
C ALA A 342 -17.05 1.70 19.18
N THR A 343 -16.68 1.38 17.92
CA THR A 343 -16.89 0.05 17.34
C THR A 343 -15.93 -0.97 17.94
N PRO A 344 -16.41 -2.06 18.56
CA PRO A 344 -15.56 -3.15 19.04
C PRO A 344 -14.76 -3.79 17.90
N GLN A 345 -13.60 -4.35 18.21
CA GLN A 345 -12.69 -4.94 17.23
C GLN A 345 -13.36 -6.03 16.38
N ASP A 346 -14.14 -6.90 17.00
CA ASP A 346 -14.88 -8.00 16.35
C ASP A 346 -16.09 -7.53 15.51
N LYS A 347 -16.43 -6.24 15.57
CA LYS A 347 -17.49 -5.59 14.82
C LYS A 347 -16.98 -4.61 13.77
N THR A 348 -15.68 -4.58 13.53
CA THR A 348 -15.08 -3.75 12.48
C THR A 348 -15.74 -4.05 11.14
N ALA A 349 -16.26 -3.02 10.48
CA ALA A 349 -16.88 -3.16 9.16
C ALA A 349 -15.84 -3.05 8.03
N PRO A 350 -16.08 -3.64 6.86
CA PRO A 350 -15.27 -3.39 5.67
C PRO A 350 -15.15 -1.89 5.37
N ASP A 351 -13.97 -1.45 4.93
CA ASP A 351 -13.63 -0.07 4.59
C ASP A 351 -13.69 0.95 5.75
N GLN A 352 -13.97 0.48 6.98
CA GLN A 352 -14.08 1.36 8.15
C GLN A 352 -12.81 2.16 8.41
N TRP A 353 -11.64 1.54 8.25
CA TRP A 353 -10.33 2.21 8.44
C TRP A 353 -10.13 3.40 7.50
N GLU A 354 -10.57 3.27 6.26
CA GLU A 354 -10.41 4.35 5.28
C GLU A 354 -11.32 5.52 5.58
N SER A 355 -12.59 5.24 5.91
CA SER A 355 -13.56 6.27 6.30
C SER A 355 -13.20 6.93 7.63
N GLN A 356 -12.60 6.20 8.57
CA GLN A 356 -12.08 6.75 9.83
C GLN A 356 -10.93 7.73 9.60
N ILE A 357 -9.97 7.37 8.74
CA ILE A 357 -8.84 8.24 8.42
C ILE A 357 -9.31 9.50 7.70
N LEU A 358 -10.21 9.37 6.70
CA LEU A 358 -10.75 10.54 6.02
C LEU A 358 -11.58 11.42 6.95
N ALA A 359 -12.41 10.84 7.81
CA ALA A 359 -13.17 11.60 8.81
C ALA A 359 -12.24 12.40 9.73
N ARG A 360 -11.14 11.79 10.21
CA ARG A 360 -10.12 12.48 11.01
C ARG A 360 -9.46 13.64 10.25
N ILE A 361 -9.18 13.48 8.95
CA ILE A 361 -8.65 14.57 8.11
C ILE A 361 -9.66 15.71 8.02
N LEU A 362 -10.93 15.40 7.72
CA LEU A 362 -12.01 16.38 7.55
C LEU A 362 -12.39 17.13 8.83
N MET A 363 -12.11 16.55 10.01
CA MET A 363 -12.30 17.24 11.30
C MET A 363 -11.32 18.42 11.48
N HIS A 364 -10.16 18.37 10.85
CA HIS A 364 -9.07 19.32 11.09
C HIS A 364 -8.68 20.13 9.85
N HIS A 365 -9.09 19.71 8.65
CA HIS A 365 -8.71 20.35 7.40
C HIS A 365 -9.88 20.42 6.42
N LYS A 366 -9.89 21.46 5.59
CA LYS A 366 -10.75 21.50 4.40
C LYS A 366 -10.10 20.68 3.31
N VAL A 367 -10.86 19.83 2.63
CA VAL A 367 -10.38 19.04 1.50
C VAL A 367 -11.12 19.48 0.23
N ILE A 368 -10.35 19.87 -0.78
CA ILE A 368 -10.83 20.16 -2.13
C ILE A 368 -10.26 19.09 -3.05
N VAL A 369 -11.09 18.43 -3.83
CA VAL A 369 -10.65 17.41 -4.79
C VAL A 369 -10.77 17.97 -6.20
N VAL A 370 -9.65 18.02 -6.90
CA VAL A 370 -9.61 18.32 -8.34
C VAL A 370 -9.77 17.00 -9.07
N SER A 371 -10.90 16.87 -9.78
CA SER A 371 -11.26 15.61 -10.44
C SER A 371 -12.16 15.86 -11.65
N ARG A 372 -12.56 14.76 -12.31
CA ARG A 372 -13.49 14.79 -13.43
C ARG A 372 -14.89 15.28 -13.00
N PRO A 373 -15.67 15.91 -13.90
CA PRO A 373 -17.01 16.44 -13.57
C PRO A 373 -17.94 15.38 -12.98
N GLU A 374 -17.86 14.14 -13.44
CA GLU A 374 -18.71 13.04 -12.98
C GLU A 374 -18.52 12.72 -11.49
N MET A 375 -17.39 13.10 -10.92
CA MET A 375 -17.05 12.88 -9.53
C MET A 375 -17.63 13.94 -8.59
N GLN A 376 -18.15 15.07 -9.10
CA GLN A 376 -18.62 16.19 -8.29
C GLN A 376 -19.57 15.73 -7.17
N LYS A 377 -20.66 15.08 -7.56
CA LYS A 377 -21.67 14.63 -6.59
C LYS A 377 -21.08 13.68 -5.53
N THR A 378 -20.25 12.73 -5.94
CA THR A 378 -19.62 11.78 -5.03
C THR A 378 -18.72 12.48 -4.02
N ILE A 379 -17.89 13.43 -4.48
CA ILE A 379 -16.98 14.22 -3.63
C ILE A 379 -17.77 15.05 -2.61
N GLU A 380 -18.83 15.74 -3.05
CA GLU A 380 -19.67 16.58 -2.18
C GLU A 380 -20.47 15.73 -1.18
N ASP A 381 -21.04 14.60 -1.60
CA ASP A 381 -21.69 13.63 -0.70
C ASP A 381 -20.75 13.18 0.42
N MET A 382 -19.45 13.03 0.12
CA MET A 382 -18.43 12.62 1.08
C MET A 382 -17.84 13.78 1.90
N LYS A 383 -18.53 14.91 1.99
CA LYS A 383 -18.17 16.08 2.83
C LYS A 383 -16.88 16.80 2.38
N MET A 384 -16.45 16.60 1.15
CA MET A 384 -15.36 17.32 0.50
C MET A 384 -15.89 18.36 -0.49
N GLN A 385 -15.03 19.23 -1.00
CA GLN A 385 -15.36 20.19 -2.02
C GLN A 385 -14.82 19.75 -3.37
N TYR A 386 -15.59 19.89 -4.42
CA TYR A 386 -15.17 19.61 -5.79
C TYR A 386 -14.58 20.85 -6.46
N ALA A 387 -13.60 20.66 -7.32
CA ALA A 387 -13.11 21.66 -8.26
C ALA A 387 -12.79 21.01 -9.63
N PRO A 388 -13.16 21.65 -10.77
CA PRO A 388 -12.94 21.09 -12.09
C PRO A 388 -11.47 21.17 -12.54
N ASN A 389 -10.67 22.02 -11.93
CA ASN A 389 -9.24 22.20 -12.20
C ASN A 389 -8.53 22.86 -11.01
N LEU A 390 -7.21 22.90 -11.06
CA LEU A 390 -6.39 23.42 -9.97
C LEU A 390 -6.61 24.93 -9.73
N ASP A 391 -6.81 25.71 -10.77
CA ASP A 391 -7.06 27.16 -10.64
C ASP A 391 -8.37 27.43 -9.89
N ALA A 392 -9.42 26.67 -10.20
CA ALA A 392 -10.69 26.74 -9.47
C ALA A 392 -10.50 26.32 -8.00
N ALA A 393 -9.73 25.26 -7.73
CA ALA A 393 -9.43 24.83 -6.37
C ALA A 393 -8.67 25.89 -5.57
N LEU A 394 -7.68 26.55 -6.17
CA LEU A 394 -6.93 27.64 -5.54
C LEU A 394 -7.83 28.86 -5.24
N LYS A 395 -8.77 29.19 -6.14
CA LYS A 395 -9.78 30.25 -5.87
C LYS A 395 -10.67 29.88 -4.68
N VAL A 396 -11.17 28.65 -4.64
CA VAL A 396 -11.98 28.14 -3.51
C VAL A 396 -11.17 28.15 -2.20
N ALA A 397 -9.89 27.79 -2.25
CA ALA A 397 -8.97 27.85 -1.11
C ALA A 397 -8.60 29.30 -0.73
N LYS A 398 -8.99 30.30 -1.51
CA LYS A 398 -8.63 31.72 -1.34
C LYS A 398 -7.11 31.90 -1.28
N TYR A 399 -6.41 31.26 -2.22
CA TYR A 399 -4.96 31.44 -2.35
C TYR A 399 -4.64 32.86 -2.82
N GLY A 400 -3.65 33.47 -2.18
CA GLY A 400 -3.19 34.84 -2.46
C GLY A 400 -1.93 35.15 -1.70
N SER A 401 -1.40 36.37 -1.81
CA SER A 401 -0.08 36.77 -1.28
C SER A 401 0.13 36.58 0.22
N SER A 402 -0.95 36.43 0.99
CA SER A 402 -0.89 36.22 2.44
C SER A 402 -0.89 34.74 2.86
N LYS A 403 -1.02 33.80 1.92
CA LYS A 403 -1.07 32.37 2.24
C LYS A 403 0.14 31.62 1.71
N THR A 404 0.68 30.76 2.57
CA THR A 404 1.77 29.85 2.23
C THR A 404 1.25 28.62 1.51
N LEU A 405 2.05 28.06 0.61
CA LEU A 405 1.73 26.91 -0.21
C LEU A 405 2.85 25.87 -0.18
N THR A 406 2.47 24.63 0.04
CA THR A 406 3.34 23.45 -0.13
C THR A 406 2.74 22.52 -1.19
N VAL A 407 3.57 21.97 -2.07
CA VAL A 407 3.18 21.02 -3.10
C VAL A 407 3.90 19.69 -2.88
N ILE A 408 3.14 18.62 -2.88
CA ILE A 408 3.61 17.23 -2.73
C ILE A 408 3.14 16.48 -3.98
N PRO A 409 3.90 16.50 -5.08
CA PRO A 409 3.45 15.96 -6.37
C PRO A 409 3.07 14.46 -6.30
N ASN A 410 3.69 13.71 -5.40
CA ASN A 410 3.38 12.31 -5.16
C ASN A 410 3.41 12.03 -3.65
N GLY A 411 2.23 12.15 -3.01
CA GLY A 411 2.07 12.00 -1.56
C GLY A 411 2.35 10.59 -1.04
N ILE A 412 2.27 9.57 -1.87
CA ILE A 412 2.55 8.19 -1.44
C ILE A 412 4.05 7.83 -1.49
N SER A 413 4.86 8.62 -2.19
CA SER A 413 6.31 8.38 -2.33
C SER A 413 7.14 9.07 -1.25
N VAL A 414 6.53 9.85 -0.35
CA VAL A 414 7.22 10.63 0.67
C VAL A 414 6.81 10.25 2.08
N ILE A 415 7.76 10.37 3.00
CA ILE A 415 7.53 10.27 4.45
C ILE A 415 7.88 11.63 5.04
N ILE A 416 6.84 12.40 5.35
CA ILE A 416 7.02 13.76 5.87
C ILE A 416 7.20 13.68 7.37
N ALA A 417 8.36 14.11 7.84
CA ALA A 417 8.72 14.07 9.25
C ALA A 417 8.85 15.51 9.80
N ASN A 418 8.21 15.75 10.93
CA ASN A 418 8.60 16.86 11.82
C ASN A 418 9.98 16.50 12.39
N GLN A 419 10.85 17.50 12.55
CA GLN A 419 12.20 17.32 13.11
C GLN A 419 12.16 16.69 14.46
#